data_1c98d83d8d7d4270890aa4f8adc8aa7e
#
_entry.id   1c98d83d8d7d4270890aa4f8adc8aa7e
#
_cell.length_a   1.000
_cell.length_b   1.000
_cell.length_c   1.000
_cell.angle_alpha   90.00
_cell.angle_beta   90.00
_cell.angle_gamma   90.00
#
_symmetry.space_group_name_H-M   'P 1'
#
loop_
_entity.id
_entity.type
_entity.pdbx_description
1 polymer ?
#
loop_
_entity_poly.entity_id
_entity_poly.type
_entity_poly.pdbx_seq_one_letter_code
_entity_poly.pdbx_strand_id
1 'polypeptide(L)'
;MKQPSRRQALGLLTSAAALTAFIPPPLRAQPGAALQSWPLGTPRPTGIHDLAPAPDGGVWFTAQRSGHLGWFDPKTGRTELVELASGQNGRSAPHGVIQGPDKAAWITDGGQNAIVRIAWPSRERRVFALPDGTPYANLNTCAFDGDGDLWFTGQSGVVGKLAVKTGTITLKEAPRGRGPYGICSTPGGEVWWCSLAGSFIARIDRRTGESTVVEPPTSRQGARRVWSDSRGRLWVSEWNSGNVSMHDPAANRWSTWKLPGGRPAAYAVYVDERDQVWLSEWGDNAVHRFDPTTEKFTRFDLPRESANIRQILGRRGEVWLPESGTEHITVIRTA
;
A
#
# COMPACT_ATOMS: atom_id res chain seq x y z
N MET A 1 2.97 37.54 84.88
CA MET A 1 2.71 38.58 83.88
C MET A 1 3.77 38.54 82.79
N LYS A 2 3.46 38.01 81.62
CA LYS A 2 4.22 38.19 80.38
C LYS A 2 3.26 37.77 79.24
N GLN A 3 2.97 38.69 78.33
CA GLN A 3 2.11 38.48 77.15
C GLN A 3 2.79 37.60 76.07
N PRO A 4 2.02 36.85 75.28
CA PRO A 4 2.54 36.04 74.18
C PRO A 4 2.71 36.87 72.87
N SER A 5 3.76 36.52 72.13
CA SER A 5 4.19 37.09 70.86
C SER A 5 3.30 36.66 69.67
N ARG A 6 3.05 37.59 68.77
CA ARG A 6 2.39 37.38 67.48
C ARG A 6 3.24 36.47 66.56
N ARG A 7 2.67 35.39 66.08
CA ARG A 7 3.18 34.66 64.92
C ARG A 7 2.52 35.18 63.67
N GLN A 8 3.33 35.67 62.73
CA GLN A 8 2.93 36.02 61.39
C GLN A 8 2.69 34.73 60.61
N ALA A 9 1.49 34.61 60.02
CA ALA A 9 1.18 33.56 59.01
C ALA A 9 1.56 34.08 57.63
N LEU A 10 2.57 33.44 57.01
CA LEU A 10 2.91 33.66 55.58
C LEU A 10 1.98 32.76 54.77
N GLY A 11 1.06 33.37 54.03
CA GLY A 11 0.24 32.67 53.05
C GLY A 11 1.05 32.41 51.80
N LEU A 12 1.27 31.16 51.45
CA LEU A 12 1.78 30.71 50.15
C LEU A 12 0.61 30.71 49.15
N LEU A 13 0.59 31.67 48.24
CA LEU A 13 -0.23 31.64 47.04
C LEU A 13 0.43 30.72 46.01
N THR A 14 -0.06 29.50 45.85
CA THR A 14 0.28 28.62 44.75
C THR A 14 -0.52 28.98 43.54
N SER A 15 0.10 29.67 42.58
CA SER A 15 -0.47 29.91 41.25
C SER A 15 -0.45 28.62 40.45
N ALA A 16 -1.59 27.97 40.31
CA ALA A 16 -1.77 26.86 39.36
C ALA A 16 -1.81 27.46 37.94
N ALA A 17 -0.72 27.36 37.20
CA ALA A 17 -0.71 27.62 35.77
C ALA A 17 -1.46 26.48 35.04
N ALA A 18 -2.65 26.78 34.55
CA ALA A 18 -3.39 25.86 33.67
C ALA A 18 -2.65 25.77 32.35
N LEU A 19 -1.97 24.64 32.09
CA LEU A 19 -1.50 24.27 30.75
C LEU A 19 -2.73 23.97 29.89
N THR A 20 -3.19 24.95 29.12
CA THR A 20 -4.12 24.70 28.02
C THR A 20 -3.38 23.94 26.94
N ALA A 21 -3.66 22.63 26.82
CA ALA A 21 -3.21 21.84 25.69
C ALA A 21 -3.76 22.48 24.39
N PHE A 22 -2.87 22.97 23.56
CA PHE A 22 -3.21 23.46 22.23
C PHE A 22 -3.55 22.25 21.37
N ILE A 23 -4.84 21.94 21.22
CA ILE A 23 -5.34 20.99 20.23
C ILE A 23 -5.39 21.76 18.91
N PRO A 24 -4.52 21.44 17.93
CA PRO A 24 -4.63 22.08 16.62
C PRO A 24 -5.98 21.75 16.01
N PRO A 25 -6.65 22.71 15.35
CA PRO A 25 -7.93 22.46 14.69
C PRO A 25 -7.73 21.38 13.61
N PRO A 26 -8.74 20.50 13.39
CA PRO A 26 -8.66 19.49 12.34
C PRO A 26 -8.41 20.19 10.99
N LEU A 27 -7.37 19.74 10.27
CA LEU A 27 -7.08 20.20 8.91
C LEU A 27 -8.29 19.88 8.04
N ARG A 28 -9.09 20.90 7.70
CA ARG A 28 -10.24 20.75 6.80
C ARG A 28 -9.78 20.29 5.43
N ALA A 29 -10.50 19.32 4.85
CA ALA A 29 -10.36 18.94 3.44
C ALA A 29 -10.36 20.19 2.55
N GLN A 30 -9.39 20.25 1.62
CA GLN A 30 -9.34 21.35 0.66
C GLN A 30 -10.57 21.33 -0.27
N PRO A 31 -11.15 22.48 -0.63
CA PRO A 31 -12.16 22.56 -1.69
C PRO A 31 -11.55 22.04 -3.01
N GLY A 32 -12.14 20.98 -3.60
CA GLY A 32 -11.75 20.46 -4.90
C GLY A 32 -11.55 18.94 -4.99
N ALA A 33 -11.34 18.21 -3.87
CA ALA A 33 -11.27 16.76 -3.89
C ALA A 33 -12.59 16.15 -3.42
N ALA A 34 -13.37 15.59 -4.34
CA ALA A 34 -14.62 14.89 -4.01
C ALA A 34 -14.33 13.42 -3.70
N LEU A 35 -14.73 12.99 -2.48
CA LEU A 35 -14.70 11.58 -2.10
C LEU A 35 -16.04 10.94 -2.46
N GLN A 36 -16.00 9.85 -3.21
CA GLN A 36 -17.18 9.07 -3.56
C GLN A 36 -16.94 7.59 -3.25
N SER A 37 -17.95 6.93 -2.73
CA SER A 37 -17.81 5.54 -2.25
C SER A 37 -19.04 4.72 -2.59
N TRP A 38 -18.80 3.42 -2.88
CA TRP A 38 -19.84 2.45 -3.23
C TRP A 38 -19.62 1.14 -2.46
N PRO A 39 -20.68 0.50 -1.97
CA PRO A 39 -20.61 -0.87 -1.53
C PRO A 39 -20.37 -1.78 -2.74
N LEU A 40 -19.67 -2.89 -2.56
CA LEU A 40 -19.47 -3.87 -3.64
C LEU A 40 -20.78 -4.55 -4.09
N GLY A 41 -21.81 -4.56 -3.28
CA GLY A 41 -23.09 -5.13 -3.64
C GLY A 41 -23.10 -6.64 -3.88
N THR A 42 -22.08 -7.36 -3.41
CA THR A 42 -21.96 -8.81 -3.57
C THR A 42 -22.78 -9.55 -2.51
N PRO A 43 -23.36 -10.75 -2.84
CA PRO A 43 -24.20 -11.50 -1.90
C PRO A 43 -23.46 -11.97 -0.63
N ARG A 44 -22.15 -12.09 -0.70
CA ARG A 44 -21.28 -12.50 0.42
C ARG A 44 -20.03 -11.61 0.45
N PRO A 45 -19.43 -11.38 1.63
CA PRO A 45 -18.18 -10.65 1.72
C PRO A 45 -17.09 -11.28 0.86
N THR A 46 -16.49 -10.45 0.01
CA THR A 46 -15.43 -10.85 -0.92
C THR A 46 -14.05 -10.89 -0.26
N GLY A 47 -13.88 -10.10 0.80
CA GLY A 47 -12.57 -9.82 1.38
C GLY A 47 -11.72 -9.02 0.42
N ILE A 48 -12.28 -7.91 -0.11
CA ILE A 48 -11.52 -6.99 -0.99
C ILE A 48 -10.18 -6.64 -0.35
N HIS A 49 -9.10 -6.75 -1.14
CA HIS A 49 -7.76 -6.53 -0.61
C HIS A 49 -7.00 -5.44 -1.37
N ASP A 50 -6.54 -5.70 -2.58
CA ASP A 50 -5.87 -4.74 -3.46
C ASP A 50 -6.79 -4.39 -4.65
N LEU A 51 -6.52 -3.26 -5.29
CA LEU A 51 -7.24 -2.85 -6.50
C LEU A 51 -6.31 -2.23 -7.55
N ALA A 52 -6.77 -2.16 -8.80
CA ALA A 52 -6.09 -1.45 -9.89
C ALA A 52 -7.11 -0.89 -10.88
N PRO A 53 -6.87 0.30 -11.47
CA PRO A 53 -7.67 0.78 -12.58
C PRO A 53 -7.68 -0.20 -13.74
N ALA A 54 -8.86 -0.48 -14.30
CA ALA A 54 -9.04 -1.30 -15.49
C ALA A 54 -9.01 -0.43 -16.77
N PRO A 55 -8.63 -0.99 -17.94
CA PRO A 55 -8.45 -0.21 -19.18
C PRO A 55 -9.76 0.34 -19.78
N ASP A 56 -10.91 -0.21 -19.37
CA ASP A 56 -12.24 0.20 -19.81
C ASP A 56 -12.88 1.31 -18.96
N GLY A 57 -12.13 1.84 -17.99
CA GLY A 57 -12.61 2.85 -17.03
C GLY A 57 -13.21 2.26 -15.75
N GLY A 58 -13.34 0.95 -15.68
CA GLY A 58 -13.66 0.23 -14.44
C GLY A 58 -12.49 0.17 -13.47
N VAL A 59 -12.65 -0.65 -12.42
CA VAL A 59 -11.63 -0.92 -11.41
C VAL A 59 -11.62 -2.40 -11.10
N TRP A 60 -10.48 -3.05 -11.20
CA TRP A 60 -10.28 -4.40 -10.71
C TRP A 60 -9.98 -4.40 -9.21
N PHE A 61 -10.36 -5.47 -8.54
CA PHE A 61 -9.95 -5.72 -7.17
C PHE A 61 -9.77 -7.21 -6.90
N THR A 62 -8.87 -7.53 -5.99
CA THR A 62 -8.71 -8.90 -5.50
C THR A 62 -9.71 -9.17 -4.40
N ALA A 63 -10.47 -10.23 -4.56
CA ALA A 63 -11.46 -10.74 -3.61
C ALA A 63 -10.85 -11.93 -2.86
N GLN A 64 -9.95 -11.63 -1.90
CA GLN A 64 -9.07 -12.62 -1.29
C GLN A 64 -9.81 -13.76 -0.59
N ARG A 65 -10.91 -13.44 0.10
CA ARG A 65 -11.69 -14.45 0.82
C ARG A 65 -12.48 -15.36 -0.11
N SER A 66 -13.02 -14.80 -1.19
CA SER A 66 -13.86 -15.53 -2.13
C SER A 66 -13.10 -16.15 -3.31
N GLY A 67 -11.81 -15.82 -3.49
CA GLY A 67 -10.95 -16.39 -4.54
C GLY A 67 -11.22 -15.86 -5.95
N HIS A 68 -11.61 -14.59 -6.09
CA HIS A 68 -12.00 -14.00 -7.37
C HIS A 68 -11.17 -12.78 -7.71
N LEU A 69 -11.11 -12.45 -9.00
CA LEU A 69 -10.90 -11.09 -9.49
C LEU A 69 -12.27 -10.42 -9.58
N GLY A 70 -12.45 -9.31 -8.86
CA GLY A 70 -13.62 -8.46 -9.03
C GLY A 70 -13.35 -7.37 -10.09
N TRP A 71 -14.40 -7.00 -10.81
CA TRP A 71 -14.44 -5.81 -11.64
C TRP A 71 -15.62 -4.93 -11.20
N PHE A 72 -15.36 -3.66 -11.01
CA PHE A 72 -16.33 -2.68 -10.54
C PHE A 72 -16.49 -1.56 -11.59
N ASP A 73 -17.74 -1.25 -11.96
CA ASP A 73 -18.07 -0.13 -12.83
C ASP A 73 -18.49 1.09 -11.97
N PRO A 74 -17.69 2.15 -11.90
CA PRO A 74 -18.02 3.33 -11.11
C PRO A 74 -19.18 4.16 -11.65
N LYS A 75 -19.61 3.92 -12.90
CA LYS A 75 -20.75 4.64 -13.51
C LYS A 75 -22.08 4.05 -13.07
N THR A 76 -22.15 2.73 -12.93
CA THR A 76 -23.37 2.01 -12.60
C THR A 76 -23.39 1.44 -11.16
N GLY A 77 -22.22 1.34 -10.51
CA GLY A 77 -22.06 0.67 -9.23
C GLY A 77 -22.10 -0.86 -9.32
N ARG A 78 -22.06 -1.42 -10.54
CA ARG A 78 -22.13 -2.86 -10.77
C ARG A 78 -20.79 -3.53 -10.49
N THR A 79 -20.85 -4.67 -9.79
CA THR A 79 -19.71 -5.56 -9.54
C THR A 79 -19.88 -6.87 -10.30
N GLU A 80 -18.78 -7.35 -10.91
CA GLU A 80 -18.68 -8.68 -11.48
C GLU A 80 -17.52 -9.43 -10.82
N LEU A 81 -17.66 -10.76 -10.69
CA LEU A 81 -16.63 -11.62 -10.11
C LEU A 81 -16.18 -12.66 -11.15
N VAL A 82 -14.88 -12.80 -11.32
CA VAL A 82 -14.23 -13.80 -12.19
C VAL A 82 -13.47 -14.77 -11.29
N GLU A 83 -13.83 -16.04 -11.33
CA GLU A 83 -13.19 -17.08 -10.53
C GLU A 83 -11.72 -17.28 -10.97
N LEU A 84 -10.81 -17.33 -10.00
CA LEU A 84 -9.38 -17.51 -10.24
C LEU A 84 -8.92 -18.96 -10.06
N ALA A 85 -9.65 -19.77 -9.29
CA ALA A 85 -9.30 -21.16 -9.08
C ALA A 85 -9.41 -21.97 -10.39
N SER A 86 -8.44 -22.84 -10.64
CA SER A 86 -8.55 -23.89 -11.67
C SER A 86 -8.85 -25.21 -10.98
N GLY A 87 -10.08 -25.59 -10.91
CA GLY A 87 -10.72 -26.84 -10.41
C GLY A 87 -9.90 -27.96 -9.74
N GLN A 88 -8.60 -28.04 -9.95
CA GLN A 88 -7.72 -29.09 -9.38
C GLN A 88 -6.59 -28.53 -8.48
N ASN A 89 -6.32 -27.23 -8.47
CA ASN A 89 -5.12 -26.66 -7.82
C ASN A 89 -5.41 -25.86 -6.55
N GLY A 90 -6.34 -26.29 -5.73
CA GLY A 90 -6.52 -25.71 -4.41
C GLY A 90 -7.37 -24.43 -4.40
N ARG A 91 -7.40 -23.79 -3.24
CA ARG A 91 -8.19 -22.58 -2.95
C ARG A 91 -7.43 -21.34 -3.41
N SER A 92 -8.03 -20.55 -4.32
CA SER A 92 -7.51 -19.22 -4.64
C SER A 92 -7.62 -18.26 -3.43
N ALA A 93 -6.58 -17.48 -3.23
CA ALA A 93 -6.54 -16.39 -2.25
C ALA A 93 -5.69 -15.24 -2.84
N PRO A 94 -6.24 -14.48 -3.80
CA PRO A 94 -5.52 -13.43 -4.50
C PRO A 94 -5.19 -12.28 -3.55
N HIS A 95 -3.99 -11.70 -3.71
CA HIS A 95 -3.52 -10.61 -2.88
C HIS A 95 -3.37 -9.32 -3.68
N GLY A 96 -2.34 -9.21 -4.53
CA GLY A 96 -2.09 -8.04 -5.35
C GLY A 96 -2.73 -8.13 -6.73
N VAL A 97 -3.11 -6.99 -7.32
CA VAL A 97 -3.51 -6.87 -8.72
C VAL A 97 -2.94 -5.60 -9.32
N ILE A 98 -2.42 -5.70 -10.56
CA ILE A 98 -1.97 -4.57 -11.37
C ILE A 98 -2.42 -4.74 -12.82
N GLN A 99 -2.46 -3.63 -13.56
CA GLN A 99 -2.62 -3.68 -15.00
C GLN A 99 -1.26 -3.94 -15.65
N GLY A 100 -1.20 -4.95 -16.52
CA GLY A 100 -0.02 -5.23 -17.32
C GLY A 100 0.11 -4.35 -18.57
N PRO A 101 1.29 -4.37 -19.24
CA PRO A 101 1.51 -3.69 -20.51
C PRO A 101 0.54 -4.15 -21.61
N ASP A 102 0.06 -5.38 -21.51
CA ASP A 102 -0.93 -6.01 -22.40
C ASP A 102 -2.39 -5.67 -22.04
N LYS A 103 -2.61 -4.73 -21.11
CA LYS A 103 -3.93 -4.32 -20.58
C LYS A 103 -4.70 -5.44 -19.86
N ALA A 104 -4.06 -6.56 -19.53
CA ALA A 104 -4.64 -7.61 -18.70
C ALA A 104 -4.49 -7.29 -17.21
N ALA A 105 -5.33 -7.94 -16.39
CA ALA A 105 -5.12 -7.98 -14.95
C ALA A 105 -4.08 -9.05 -14.61
N TRP A 106 -3.07 -8.68 -13.84
CA TRP A 106 -2.03 -9.57 -13.33
C TRP A 106 -2.11 -9.65 -11.82
N ILE A 107 -2.23 -10.86 -11.29
CA ILE A 107 -2.63 -11.13 -9.92
C ILE A 107 -1.60 -12.04 -9.25
N THR A 108 -1.20 -11.70 -8.04
CA THR A 108 -0.49 -12.61 -7.15
C THR A 108 -1.51 -13.45 -6.37
N ASP A 109 -1.56 -14.75 -6.60
CA ASP A 109 -2.47 -15.66 -5.92
C ASP A 109 -1.72 -16.55 -4.93
N GLY A 110 -1.72 -16.14 -3.65
CA GLY A 110 -1.06 -16.89 -2.60
C GLY A 110 -1.70 -18.25 -2.32
N GLY A 111 -3.00 -18.38 -2.52
CA GLY A 111 -3.72 -19.64 -2.30
C GLY A 111 -3.33 -20.72 -3.29
N GLN A 112 -3.10 -20.35 -4.55
CA GLN A 112 -2.66 -21.23 -5.61
C GLN A 112 -1.12 -21.32 -5.72
N ASN A 113 -0.40 -20.48 -5.00
CA ASN A 113 1.05 -20.34 -5.15
C ASN A 113 1.42 -20.02 -6.62
N ALA A 114 0.74 -19.04 -7.22
CA ALA A 114 0.80 -18.76 -8.65
C ALA A 114 0.65 -17.26 -8.97
N ILE A 115 1.11 -16.88 -10.16
CA ILE A 115 0.71 -15.64 -10.82
C ILE A 115 -0.44 -15.96 -11.77
N VAL A 116 -1.52 -15.19 -11.70
CA VAL A 116 -2.68 -15.37 -12.57
C VAL A 116 -2.85 -14.15 -13.46
N ARG A 117 -3.02 -14.38 -14.76
CA ARG A 117 -3.32 -13.36 -15.75
C ARG A 117 -4.75 -13.53 -16.23
N ILE A 118 -5.52 -12.45 -16.22
CA ILE A 118 -6.88 -12.40 -16.80
C ILE A 118 -6.87 -11.40 -17.94
N ALA A 119 -7.02 -11.88 -19.16
CA ALA A 119 -7.16 -11.03 -20.35
C ALA A 119 -8.46 -10.22 -20.27
N TRP A 120 -8.42 -8.98 -20.72
CA TRP A 120 -9.59 -8.12 -20.67
C TRP A 120 -9.92 -7.57 -22.08
N PRO A 121 -11.19 -7.62 -22.54
CA PRO A 121 -12.41 -8.04 -21.83
C PRO A 121 -12.74 -9.54 -21.95
N SER A 122 -11.96 -10.36 -22.66
CA SER A 122 -12.28 -11.77 -22.94
C SER A 122 -12.39 -12.66 -21.70
N ARG A 123 -11.75 -12.24 -20.59
CA ARG A 123 -11.66 -12.98 -19.31
C ARG A 123 -10.93 -14.33 -19.44
N GLU A 124 -10.19 -14.51 -20.51
CA GLU A 124 -9.31 -15.66 -20.65
C GLU A 124 -8.29 -15.67 -19.52
N ARG A 125 -8.24 -16.80 -18.81
CA ARG A 125 -7.37 -17.00 -17.66
C ARG A 125 -6.12 -17.79 -18.07
N ARG A 126 -4.97 -17.31 -17.61
CA ARG A 126 -3.71 -18.07 -17.66
C ARG A 126 -3.08 -18.09 -16.28
N VAL A 127 -2.70 -19.30 -15.82
CA VAL A 127 -2.08 -19.53 -14.51
C VAL A 127 -0.62 -19.91 -14.73
N PHE A 128 0.27 -19.23 -14.00
CA PHE A 128 1.71 -19.52 -13.96
C PHE A 128 2.02 -19.98 -12.54
N ALA A 129 2.02 -21.29 -12.34
CA ALA A 129 2.36 -21.88 -11.04
C ALA A 129 3.84 -21.63 -10.70
N LEU A 130 4.13 -21.42 -9.41
CA LEU A 130 5.51 -21.46 -8.95
C LEU A 130 6.14 -22.82 -9.23
N PRO A 131 7.48 -22.92 -9.33
CA PRO A 131 8.16 -24.20 -9.56
C PRO A 131 7.72 -25.29 -8.59
N ASP A 132 7.63 -26.53 -9.08
CA ASP A 132 7.23 -27.68 -8.28
C ASP A 132 8.07 -27.80 -7.00
N GLY A 133 7.42 -28.18 -5.91
CA GLY A 133 8.07 -28.30 -4.61
C GLY A 133 8.27 -26.95 -3.88
N THR A 134 7.87 -25.82 -4.46
CA THR A 134 7.92 -24.52 -3.75
C THR A 134 6.97 -24.55 -2.55
N PRO A 135 7.45 -24.33 -1.31
CA PRO A 135 6.59 -24.18 -0.16
C PRO A 135 5.63 -23.00 -0.33
N TYR A 136 4.61 -22.90 0.51
CA TYR A 136 3.69 -21.77 0.52
C TYR A 136 4.46 -20.43 0.60
N ALA A 137 4.50 -19.72 -0.52
CA ALA A 137 5.29 -18.50 -0.67
C ALA A 137 4.61 -17.27 -0.03
N ASN A 138 3.30 -17.35 0.24
CA ASN A 138 2.50 -16.22 0.74
C ASN A 138 2.68 -14.99 -0.16
N LEU A 139 2.34 -15.13 -1.45
CA LEU A 139 2.53 -14.11 -2.47
C LEU A 139 1.82 -12.81 -2.08
N ASN A 140 2.50 -11.68 -2.30
CA ASN A 140 1.99 -10.37 -1.89
C ASN A 140 1.71 -9.46 -3.09
N THR A 141 2.69 -8.76 -3.60
CA THR A 141 2.55 -7.74 -4.63
C THR A 141 3.41 -8.05 -5.85
N CYS A 142 3.11 -7.43 -6.98
CA CYS A 142 3.90 -7.56 -8.20
C CYS A 142 4.07 -6.21 -8.92
N ALA A 143 5.10 -6.14 -9.78
CA ALA A 143 5.40 -4.99 -10.62
C ALA A 143 6.09 -5.46 -11.90
N PHE A 144 5.85 -4.77 -13.02
CA PHE A 144 6.58 -5.01 -14.25
C PHE A 144 7.88 -4.23 -14.26
N ASP A 145 8.95 -4.83 -14.78
CA ASP A 145 10.19 -4.11 -15.06
C ASP A 145 10.15 -3.43 -16.45
N GLY A 146 11.24 -2.72 -16.78
CA GLY A 146 11.36 -2.02 -18.07
C GLY A 146 11.43 -2.95 -19.30
N ASP A 147 11.68 -4.25 -19.12
CA ASP A 147 11.73 -5.25 -20.18
C ASP A 147 10.37 -5.97 -20.37
N GLY A 148 9.41 -5.69 -19.49
CA GLY A 148 8.07 -6.27 -19.49
C GLY A 148 7.97 -7.62 -18.80
N ASP A 149 8.95 -8.00 -17.99
CA ASP A 149 8.87 -9.16 -17.12
C ASP A 149 8.22 -8.78 -15.77
N LEU A 150 7.51 -9.72 -15.16
CA LEU A 150 6.79 -9.49 -13.90
C LEU A 150 7.62 -9.96 -12.71
N TRP A 151 7.88 -9.05 -11.79
CA TRP A 151 8.50 -9.35 -10.51
C TRP A 151 7.47 -9.38 -9.40
N PHE A 152 7.67 -10.23 -8.39
CA PHE A 152 6.73 -10.37 -7.28
C PHE A 152 7.42 -10.72 -5.97
N THR A 153 6.76 -10.41 -4.87
CA THR A 153 7.20 -10.72 -3.52
C THR A 153 6.37 -11.84 -2.91
N GLY A 154 7.02 -12.67 -2.09
CA GLY A 154 6.39 -13.66 -1.22
C GLY A 154 6.85 -13.50 0.22
N GLN A 155 5.90 -13.25 1.12
CA GLN A 155 6.18 -12.91 2.53
C GLN A 155 6.92 -14.02 3.29
N SER A 156 6.87 -15.26 2.77
CA SER A 156 7.62 -16.39 3.35
C SER A 156 9.14 -16.28 3.14
N GLY A 157 9.62 -15.30 2.37
CA GLY A 157 11.05 -15.03 2.20
C GLY A 157 11.54 -15.24 0.77
N VAL A 158 10.70 -15.01 -0.25
CA VAL A 158 11.07 -15.14 -1.65
C VAL A 158 10.80 -13.87 -2.44
N VAL A 159 11.61 -13.63 -3.45
CA VAL A 159 11.36 -12.68 -4.53
C VAL A 159 11.41 -13.47 -5.84
N GLY A 160 10.41 -13.30 -6.70
CA GLY A 160 10.29 -14.06 -7.92
C GLY A 160 10.22 -13.20 -9.16
N LYS A 161 10.60 -13.80 -10.30
CA LYS A 161 10.47 -13.23 -11.64
C LYS A 161 9.70 -14.20 -12.52
N LEU A 162 8.68 -13.70 -13.19
CA LEU A 162 8.02 -14.36 -14.31
C LEU A 162 8.53 -13.74 -15.62
N ALA A 163 9.28 -14.49 -16.39
CA ALA A 163 9.62 -14.14 -17.77
C ALA A 163 8.35 -14.30 -18.62
N VAL A 164 7.66 -13.18 -18.89
CA VAL A 164 6.31 -13.19 -19.49
C VAL A 164 6.27 -13.86 -20.85
N LYS A 165 7.30 -13.68 -21.66
CA LYS A 165 7.39 -14.26 -23.02
C LYS A 165 7.44 -15.80 -23.01
N THR A 166 8.15 -16.38 -22.04
CA THR A 166 8.34 -17.85 -21.95
C THR A 166 7.37 -18.50 -20.97
N GLY A 167 6.85 -17.74 -20.01
CA GLY A 167 6.05 -18.22 -18.88
C GLY A 167 6.90 -18.85 -17.78
N THR A 168 8.21 -18.71 -17.82
CA THR A 168 9.13 -19.30 -16.86
C THR A 168 9.21 -18.47 -15.60
N ILE A 169 9.03 -19.09 -14.44
CA ILE A 169 9.22 -18.46 -13.13
C ILE A 169 10.57 -18.88 -12.53
N THR A 170 11.30 -17.91 -12.03
CA THR A 170 12.49 -18.10 -11.20
C THR A 170 12.28 -17.47 -9.84
N LEU A 171 12.81 -18.11 -8.78
CA LEU A 171 12.72 -17.65 -7.41
C LEU A 171 14.12 -17.41 -6.85
N LYS A 172 14.23 -16.39 -6.00
CA LYS A 172 15.40 -16.08 -5.19
C LYS A 172 14.99 -15.98 -3.73
N GLU A 173 15.82 -16.47 -2.84
CA GLU A 173 15.66 -16.20 -1.41
C GLU A 173 15.87 -14.72 -1.15
N ALA A 174 14.98 -14.15 -0.36
CA ALA A 174 15.10 -12.76 0.03
C ALA A 174 16.22 -12.58 1.08
N PRO A 175 17.03 -11.53 0.98
CA PRO A 175 17.93 -11.16 2.07
C PRO A 175 17.20 -11.13 3.40
N ARG A 176 17.76 -11.75 4.43
CA ARG A 176 17.18 -11.84 5.79
C ARG A 176 15.86 -12.61 5.88
N GLY A 177 15.51 -13.41 4.88
CA GLY A 177 14.39 -14.34 4.91
C GLY A 177 13.02 -13.66 4.87
N ARG A 178 12.13 -14.00 5.81
CA ARG A 178 10.72 -13.57 5.81
C ARG A 178 10.54 -12.06 5.82
N GLY A 179 9.53 -11.59 5.07
CA GLY A 179 9.11 -10.20 5.14
C GLY A 179 9.00 -9.43 3.83
N PRO A 180 9.40 -9.95 2.63
CA PRO A 180 9.13 -9.24 1.39
C PRO A 180 7.65 -8.88 1.29
N TYR A 181 7.36 -7.61 0.96
CA TYR A 181 6.00 -7.10 1.00
C TYR A 181 5.68 -6.28 -0.26
N GLY A 182 5.73 -4.95 -0.19
CA GLY A 182 5.51 -4.08 -1.35
C GLY A 182 6.65 -4.18 -2.37
N ILE A 183 6.31 -4.00 -3.64
CA ILE A 183 7.25 -3.96 -4.78
C ILE A 183 6.76 -2.90 -5.76
N CYS A 184 7.66 -2.17 -6.39
CA CYS A 184 7.36 -1.22 -7.44
C CYS A 184 8.45 -1.19 -8.50
N SER A 185 8.15 -0.53 -9.61
CA SER A 185 9.10 -0.21 -10.67
C SER A 185 9.27 1.31 -10.74
N THR A 186 10.50 1.77 -10.99
CA THR A 186 10.78 3.18 -11.29
C THR A 186 10.45 3.48 -12.75
N PRO A 187 10.33 4.76 -13.16
CA PRO A 187 10.19 5.13 -14.57
C PRO A 187 11.33 4.62 -15.46
N GLY A 188 12.52 4.41 -14.90
CA GLY A 188 13.66 3.78 -15.57
C GLY A 188 13.57 2.25 -15.67
N GLY A 189 12.51 1.65 -15.17
CA GLY A 189 12.29 0.19 -15.21
C GLY A 189 13.11 -0.59 -14.19
N GLU A 190 13.72 0.07 -13.21
CA GLU A 190 14.35 -0.61 -12.07
C GLU A 190 13.28 -1.13 -11.12
N VAL A 191 13.52 -2.30 -10.51
CA VAL A 191 12.58 -2.93 -9.58
C VAL A 191 13.11 -2.81 -8.15
N TRP A 192 12.23 -2.33 -7.26
CA TRP A 192 12.50 -2.16 -5.85
C TRP A 192 11.39 -2.80 -5.01
N TRP A 193 11.76 -3.41 -3.90
CA TRP A 193 10.82 -3.98 -2.95
C TRP A 193 11.17 -3.62 -1.51
N CYS A 194 10.23 -3.78 -0.61
CA CYS A 194 10.42 -3.51 0.81
C CYS A 194 10.15 -4.75 1.66
N SER A 195 10.84 -4.84 2.79
CA SER A 195 10.67 -5.89 3.79
C SER A 195 9.98 -5.37 5.04
N LEU A 196 8.75 -5.81 5.27
CA LEU A 196 8.01 -5.45 6.47
C LEU A 196 8.69 -5.97 7.75
N ALA A 197 9.06 -7.25 7.75
CA ALA A 197 9.72 -7.84 8.92
C ALA A 197 11.19 -7.43 9.05
N GLY A 198 11.89 -7.27 7.91
CA GLY A 198 13.31 -6.87 7.88
C GLY A 198 13.53 -5.38 8.04
N SER A 199 12.50 -4.54 7.82
CA SER A 199 12.57 -3.07 7.94
C SER A 199 13.64 -2.43 7.06
N PHE A 200 13.65 -2.77 5.75
CA PHE A 200 14.56 -2.23 4.74
C PHE A 200 13.87 -2.16 3.38
N ILE A 201 14.49 -1.50 2.42
CA ILE A 201 14.18 -1.63 1.00
C ILE A 201 15.32 -2.33 0.27
N ALA A 202 15.05 -2.90 -0.90
CA ALA A 202 16.08 -3.53 -1.70
C ALA A 202 15.86 -3.29 -3.20
N ARG A 203 16.97 -3.12 -3.94
CA ARG A 203 16.98 -3.05 -5.39
C ARG A 203 17.28 -4.43 -5.96
N ILE A 204 16.57 -4.83 -7.00
CA ILE A 204 16.80 -6.09 -7.72
C ILE A 204 17.76 -5.83 -8.91
N ASP A 205 18.80 -6.65 -9.01
CA ASP A 205 19.53 -6.82 -10.27
C ASP A 205 18.66 -7.66 -11.21
N ARG A 206 18.06 -7.03 -12.22
CA ARG A 206 17.12 -7.70 -13.14
C ARG A 206 17.73 -8.83 -13.96
N ARG A 207 19.08 -8.86 -14.10
CA ARG A 207 19.79 -9.90 -14.83
C ARG A 207 20.01 -11.16 -13.98
N THR A 208 20.36 -10.99 -12.70
CA THR A 208 20.70 -12.10 -11.79
C THR A 208 19.56 -12.47 -10.85
N GLY A 209 18.63 -11.57 -10.61
CA GLY A 209 17.57 -11.67 -9.61
C GLY A 209 18.02 -11.39 -8.18
N GLU A 210 19.30 -11.08 -7.97
CA GLU A 210 19.83 -10.78 -6.64
C GLU A 210 19.34 -9.44 -6.13
N SER A 211 19.11 -9.36 -4.82
CA SER A 211 18.65 -8.14 -4.15
C SER A 211 19.74 -7.49 -3.34
N THR A 212 19.97 -6.19 -3.57
CA THR A 212 20.88 -5.36 -2.77
C THR A 212 20.07 -4.57 -1.75
N VAL A 213 20.34 -4.82 -0.47
CA VAL A 213 19.67 -4.13 0.65
C VAL A 213 20.13 -2.69 0.78
N VAL A 214 19.19 -1.79 1.01
CA VAL A 214 19.42 -0.38 1.34
C VAL A 214 18.77 -0.08 2.68
N GLU A 215 19.59 0.24 3.67
CA GLU A 215 19.14 0.47 5.04
C GLU A 215 18.50 1.84 5.19
N PRO A 216 17.31 1.93 5.82
CA PRO A 216 16.74 3.21 6.17
C PRO A 216 17.38 3.79 7.44
N PRO A 217 17.28 5.13 7.65
CA PRO A 217 17.78 5.76 8.87
C PRO A 217 16.95 5.39 10.10
N THR A 218 15.67 5.03 9.92
CA THR A 218 14.78 4.64 11.03
C THR A 218 14.86 3.13 11.25
N SER A 219 15.39 2.73 12.39
CA SER A 219 15.43 1.31 12.76
C SER A 219 14.01 0.76 13.01
N ARG A 220 13.78 -0.49 12.65
CA ARG A 220 12.50 -1.20 12.86
C ARG A 220 11.29 -0.44 12.30
N GLN A 221 11.47 0.31 11.23
CA GLN A 221 10.44 1.16 10.64
C GLN A 221 9.21 0.37 10.18
N GLY A 222 9.36 -0.90 9.81
CA GLY A 222 8.29 -1.72 9.25
C GLY A 222 7.93 -1.26 7.85
N ALA A 223 8.90 -1.26 6.91
CA ALA A 223 8.71 -0.88 5.51
C ALA A 223 7.64 -1.78 4.86
N ARG A 224 6.43 -1.23 4.62
CA ARG A 224 5.28 -2.05 4.23
C ARG A 224 4.95 -1.98 2.75
N ARG A 225 4.86 -0.79 2.19
CA ARG A 225 4.68 -0.57 0.76
C ARG A 225 5.75 0.39 0.25
N VAL A 226 6.08 0.27 -1.01
CA VAL A 226 7.02 1.15 -1.70
C VAL A 226 6.45 1.55 -3.06
N TRP A 227 6.64 2.80 -3.45
CA TRP A 227 6.24 3.34 -4.73
C TRP A 227 7.29 4.33 -5.26
N SER A 228 7.38 4.48 -6.58
CA SER A 228 8.31 5.43 -7.20
C SER A 228 7.59 6.69 -7.68
N ASP A 229 8.26 7.84 -7.57
CA ASP A 229 7.81 9.07 -8.24
C ASP A 229 8.39 9.21 -9.65
N SER A 230 8.05 10.31 -10.33
CA SER A 230 8.49 10.59 -11.70
C SER A 230 10.00 10.74 -11.86
N ARG A 231 10.72 11.00 -10.77
CA ARG A 231 12.17 11.14 -10.71
C ARG A 231 12.91 9.87 -10.33
N GLY A 232 12.19 8.77 -10.11
CA GLY A 232 12.75 7.49 -9.66
C GLY A 232 13.10 7.42 -8.18
N ARG A 233 12.65 8.39 -7.35
CA ARG A 233 12.80 8.32 -5.90
C ARG A 233 11.76 7.35 -5.33
N LEU A 234 12.13 6.65 -4.26
CA LEU A 234 11.32 5.59 -3.64
C LEU A 234 10.63 6.12 -2.39
N TRP A 235 9.31 6.08 -2.37
CA TRP A 235 8.48 6.45 -1.23
C TRP A 235 8.03 5.21 -0.49
N VAL A 236 8.25 5.17 0.82
CA VAL A 236 8.03 3.99 1.66
C VAL A 236 7.09 4.33 2.79
N SER A 237 6.01 3.56 2.93
CA SER A 237 5.16 3.62 4.12
C SER A 237 5.75 2.81 5.25
N GLU A 238 5.86 3.41 6.44
CA GLU A 238 6.47 2.81 7.60
C GLU A 238 5.42 2.44 8.65
N TRP A 239 5.04 1.18 8.67
CA TRP A 239 3.96 0.70 9.53
C TRP A 239 4.23 0.86 11.03
N ASN A 240 5.44 0.55 11.48
CA ASN A 240 5.78 0.57 12.90
C ASN A 240 6.10 1.97 13.41
N SER A 241 6.80 2.78 12.61
CA SER A 241 7.18 4.14 13.00
C SER A 241 6.08 5.16 12.75
N GLY A 242 5.14 4.85 11.83
CA GLY A 242 4.09 5.77 11.38
C GLY A 242 4.64 6.96 10.59
N ASN A 243 5.71 6.76 9.84
CA ASN A 243 6.30 7.75 8.97
C ASN A 243 6.02 7.42 7.50
N VAL A 244 6.31 8.37 6.62
CA VAL A 244 6.67 8.15 5.23
C VAL A 244 8.13 8.53 5.04
N SER A 245 8.90 7.67 4.39
CA SER A 245 10.29 7.96 4.01
C SER A 245 10.42 8.03 2.50
N MET A 246 11.36 8.84 2.04
CA MET A 246 11.80 8.91 0.66
C MET A 246 13.28 8.57 0.58
N HIS A 247 13.63 7.61 -0.28
CA HIS A 247 14.99 7.31 -0.68
C HIS A 247 15.26 7.85 -2.09
N ASP A 248 16.30 8.63 -2.23
CA ASP A 248 16.82 9.10 -3.52
C ASP A 248 18.01 8.21 -3.91
N PRO A 249 17.85 7.26 -4.85
CA PRO A 249 18.94 6.38 -5.24
C PRO A 249 20.12 7.09 -5.90
N ALA A 250 19.85 8.20 -6.62
CA ALA A 250 20.91 8.95 -7.31
C ALA A 250 21.81 9.69 -6.33
N ALA A 251 21.25 10.24 -5.26
CA ALA A 251 21.97 10.93 -4.21
C ALA A 251 22.36 10.03 -3.01
N ASN A 252 21.87 8.78 -3.02
CA ASN A 252 21.93 7.84 -1.88
C ASN A 252 21.54 8.51 -0.55
N ARG A 253 20.39 9.19 -0.56
CA ARG A 253 19.94 9.99 0.58
C ARG A 253 18.52 9.65 0.96
N TRP A 254 18.24 9.66 2.28
CA TRP A 254 16.93 9.50 2.86
C TRP A 254 16.38 10.82 3.40
N SER A 255 15.07 10.97 3.32
CA SER A 255 14.28 11.97 4.04
C SER A 255 13.06 11.29 4.66
N THR A 256 12.59 11.77 5.81
CA THR A 256 11.51 11.12 6.57
C THR A 256 10.58 12.16 7.17
N TRP A 257 9.28 11.92 7.09
CA TRP A 257 8.23 12.78 7.66
C TRP A 257 7.25 11.94 8.48
N LYS A 258 6.90 12.45 9.66
CA LYS A 258 5.90 11.81 10.52
C LYS A 258 4.50 12.07 9.99
N LEU A 259 3.67 11.04 9.84
CA LEU A 259 2.26 11.23 9.52
C LEU A 259 1.55 11.93 10.69
N PRO A 260 0.58 12.81 10.39
CA PRO A 260 -0.30 13.37 11.40
C PRO A 260 -1.09 12.29 12.13
N GLY A 261 -1.42 12.52 13.39
CA GLY A 261 -2.20 11.60 14.22
C GLY A 261 -1.50 11.21 15.52
N GLY A 262 -2.25 10.62 16.44
CA GLY A 262 -1.74 10.24 17.76
C GLY A 262 -0.89 8.97 17.73
N ARG A 263 -1.27 7.99 16.89
CA ARG A 263 -0.57 6.71 16.69
C ARG A 263 -0.65 6.30 15.22
N PRO A 264 -0.02 7.05 14.32
CA PRO A 264 -0.14 6.76 12.90
C PRO A 264 0.47 5.39 12.56
N ALA A 265 -0.24 4.65 11.72
CA ALA A 265 0.17 3.36 11.17
C ALA A 265 0.04 3.42 9.64
N ALA A 266 1.14 3.80 8.96
CA ALA A 266 1.18 3.97 7.52
C ALA A 266 1.18 2.62 6.81
N TYR A 267 0.11 2.30 6.07
CA TYR A 267 0.01 1.02 5.35
C TYR A 267 0.36 1.14 3.88
N ALA A 268 -0.51 1.76 3.08
CA ALA A 268 -0.30 1.94 1.66
C ALA A 268 0.50 3.21 1.37
N VAL A 269 1.23 3.20 0.26
CA VAL A 269 1.80 4.39 -0.38
C VAL A 269 1.60 4.30 -1.88
N TYR A 270 1.23 5.40 -2.49
CA TYR A 270 1.07 5.59 -3.94
C TYR A 270 1.51 7.00 -4.31
N VAL A 271 2.10 7.19 -5.48
CA VAL A 271 2.45 8.51 -6.00
C VAL A 271 1.66 8.74 -7.28
N ASP A 272 0.92 9.85 -7.34
CA ASP A 272 0.09 10.19 -8.49
C ASP A 272 0.90 10.89 -9.60
N GLU A 273 0.23 11.21 -10.72
CA GLU A 273 0.84 11.83 -11.90
C GLU A 273 1.35 13.27 -11.67
N ARG A 274 1.14 13.83 -10.49
CA ARG A 274 1.61 15.15 -10.05
C ARG A 274 2.68 15.05 -8.97
N ASP A 275 3.23 13.85 -8.78
CA ASP A 275 4.17 13.51 -7.70
C ASP A 275 3.62 13.79 -6.29
N GLN A 276 2.30 13.78 -6.11
CA GLN A 276 1.70 13.83 -4.78
C GLN A 276 1.71 12.42 -4.17
N VAL A 277 2.12 12.31 -2.92
CA VAL A 277 2.25 11.02 -2.23
C VAL A 277 1.01 10.73 -1.39
N TRP A 278 0.33 9.64 -1.70
CA TRP A 278 -0.89 9.21 -1.02
C TRP A 278 -0.60 8.06 -0.07
N LEU A 279 -1.10 8.17 1.16
CA LEU A 279 -0.84 7.21 2.23
C LEU A 279 -2.14 6.84 2.92
N SER A 280 -2.38 5.56 3.13
CA SER A 280 -3.41 5.13 4.05
C SER A 280 -2.87 5.07 5.48
N GLU A 281 -3.66 5.55 6.40
CA GLU A 281 -3.32 5.63 7.81
C GLU A 281 -4.42 4.90 8.63
N TRP A 282 -4.03 3.83 9.33
CA TRP A 282 -4.98 2.96 10.00
C TRP A 282 -5.29 3.38 11.43
N GLY A 283 -4.40 4.14 12.10
CA GLY A 283 -4.60 4.57 13.47
C GLY A 283 -5.79 5.50 13.65
N ASP A 284 -5.94 6.45 12.73
CA ASP A 284 -7.03 7.44 12.72
C ASP A 284 -8.03 7.21 11.56
N ASN A 285 -7.94 6.08 10.85
CA ASN A 285 -8.83 5.68 9.76
C ASN A 285 -8.96 6.75 8.67
N ALA A 286 -7.83 7.20 8.13
CA ALA A 286 -7.75 8.28 7.18
C ALA A 286 -6.84 7.96 5.97
N VAL A 287 -6.92 8.80 4.95
CA VAL A 287 -5.94 8.88 3.88
C VAL A 287 -5.26 10.24 3.95
N HIS A 288 -3.96 10.27 3.79
CA HIS A 288 -3.19 11.50 3.71
C HIS A 288 -2.59 11.68 2.32
N ARG A 289 -2.68 12.89 1.78
CA ARG A 289 -1.88 13.34 0.65
C ARG A 289 -0.72 14.19 1.19
N PHE A 290 0.49 13.81 0.87
CA PHE A 290 1.69 14.57 1.17
C PHE A 290 2.20 15.25 -0.11
N ASP A 291 2.44 16.56 -0.03
CA ASP A 291 3.06 17.34 -1.10
C ASP A 291 4.57 17.46 -0.83
N PRO A 292 5.42 16.81 -1.64
CA PRO A 292 6.87 16.85 -1.43
C PRO A 292 7.52 18.23 -1.63
N THR A 293 6.82 19.16 -2.30
CA THR A 293 7.34 20.51 -2.54
C THR A 293 7.16 21.41 -1.31
N THR A 294 6.02 21.29 -0.66
CA THR A 294 5.69 22.13 0.52
C THR A 294 5.88 21.39 1.83
N GLU A 295 6.13 20.08 1.78
CA GLU A 295 6.22 19.15 2.91
C GLU A 295 4.97 19.15 3.82
N LYS A 296 3.80 19.37 3.22
CA LYS A 296 2.53 19.43 3.95
C LYS A 296 1.64 18.23 3.68
N PHE A 297 0.98 17.77 4.75
CA PHE A 297 -0.07 16.77 4.67
C PHE A 297 -1.46 17.42 4.53
N THR A 298 -2.28 16.81 3.67
CA THR A 298 -3.72 17.05 3.61
C THR A 298 -4.42 15.76 4.00
N ARG A 299 -5.32 15.83 4.99
CA ARG A 299 -6.07 14.67 5.49
C ARG A 299 -7.42 14.54 4.78
N PHE A 300 -7.80 13.29 4.51
CA PHE A 300 -9.11 12.86 4.01
C PHE A 300 -9.67 11.83 4.98
N ASP A 301 -10.72 12.20 5.70
CA ASP A 301 -11.40 11.29 6.59
C ASP A 301 -12.22 10.28 5.79
N LEU A 302 -12.11 8.99 6.14
CA LEU A 302 -12.88 7.95 5.51
C LEU A 302 -14.31 7.91 6.10
N PRO A 303 -15.33 7.67 5.26
CA PRO A 303 -16.73 7.80 5.71
C PRO A 303 -17.20 6.69 6.65
N ARG A 304 -16.45 5.60 6.75
CA ARG A 304 -16.76 4.43 7.59
C ARG A 304 -15.58 4.09 8.47
N GLU A 305 -15.86 3.74 9.72
CA GLU A 305 -14.85 3.25 10.64
C GLU A 305 -14.25 1.93 10.15
N SER A 306 -12.98 1.69 10.50
CA SER A 306 -12.26 0.46 10.18
C SER A 306 -12.22 0.15 8.67
N ALA A 307 -12.11 1.15 7.82
CA ALA A 307 -12.04 0.98 6.37
C ALA A 307 -10.85 0.10 5.94
N ASN A 308 -9.73 0.18 6.66
CA ASN A 308 -8.56 -0.69 6.49
C ASN A 308 -8.03 -0.72 5.06
N ILE A 309 -7.68 0.44 4.52
CA ILE A 309 -7.12 0.57 3.17
C ILE A 309 -5.74 -0.11 3.11
N ARG A 310 -5.60 -1.18 2.31
CA ARG A 310 -4.38 -2.00 2.21
C ARG A 310 -3.50 -1.64 1.02
N GLN A 311 -4.08 -1.05 0.00
CA GLN A 311 -3.37 -0.57 -1.18
C GLN A 311 -4.03 0.72 -1.68
N ILE A 312 -3.28 1.52 -2.37
CA ILE A 312 -3.76 2.69 -3.13
C ILE A 312 -3.18 2.57 -4.52
N LEU A 313 -4.01 2.60 -5.54
CA LEU A 313 -3.60 2.82 -6.91
C LEU A 313 -4.53 3.85 -7.56
N GLY A 314 -4.08 4.46 -8.62
CA GLY A 314 -4.84 5.49 -9.29
C GLY A 314 -4.65 5.51 -10.79
N ARG A 315 -5.38 6.39 -11.42
CA ARG A 315 -5.19 6.88 -12.78
C ARG A 315 -5.33 8.40 -12.77
N ARG A 316 -4.95 9.05 -13.84
CA ARG A 316 -4.96 10.51 -13.89
C ARG A 316 -6.26 11.11 -13.34
N GLY A 317 -6.13 11.95 -12.32
CA GLY A 317 -7.25 12.62 -11.65
C GLY A 317 -8.03 11.76 -10.66
N GLU A 318 -7.64 10.52 -10.41
CA GLU A 318 -8.36 9.60 -9.51
C GLU A 318 -7.40 8.77 -8.66
N VAL A 319 -7.68 8.70 -7.37
CA VAL A 319 -7.00 7.83 -6.40
C VAL A 319 -8.02 6.86 -5.83
N TRP A 320 -7.80 5.56 -6.04
CA TRP A 320 -8.74 4.50 -5.70
C TRP A 320 -8.32 3.74 -4.46
N LEU A 321 -9.29 3.42 -3.60
CA LEU A 321 -9.11 2.89 -2.26
C LEU A 321 -9.98 1.65 -2.06
N PRO A 322 -9.41 0.45 -1.82
CA PRO A 322 -10.16 -0.73 -1.42
C PRO A 322 -10.38 -0.70 0.10
N GLU A 323 -11.61 -0.56 0.55
CA GLU A 323 -11.94 -0.61 1.96
C GLU A 323 -12.14 -2.07 2.41
N SER A 324 -11.06 -2.74 2.81
CA SER A 324 -11.08 -4.17 3.13
C SER A 324 -11.85 -4.52 4.41
N GLY A 325 -12.07 -3.54 5.28
CA GLY A 325 -12.85 -3.73 6.49
C GLY A 325 -14.36 -3.55 6.30
N THR A 326 -14.79 -2.90 5.22
CA THR A 326 -16.19 -2.50 5.02
C THR A 326 -16.79 -2.95 3.68
N GLU A 327 -16.03 -3.68 2.83
CA GLU A 327 -16.47 -4.15 1.51
C GLU A 327 -16.94 -2.99 0.59
N HIS A 328 -16.17 -1.90 0.57
CA HIS A 328 -16.44 -0.74 -0.29
C HIS A 328 -15.25 -0.43 -1.20
N ILE A 329 -15.56 0.23 -2.30
CA ILE A 329 -14.56 0.91 -3.14
C ILE A 329 -14.82 2.41 -3.03
N THR A 330 -13.74 3.15 -2.78
CA THR A 330 -13.78 4.61 -2.63
C THR A 330 -12.83 5.24 -3.62
N VAL A 331 -13.21 6.38 -4.19
CA VAL A 331 -12.34 7.22 -5.01
C VAL A 331 -12.22 8.62 -4.42
N ILE A 332 -11.01 9.15 -4.45
CA ILE A 332 -10.74 10.57 -4.25
C ILE A 332 -10.44 11.15 -5.63
N ARG A 333 -11.30 12.07 -6.11
CA ARG A 333 -11.03 12.79 -7.36
C ARG A 333 -10.15 13.98 -7.06
N THR A 334 -9.02 14.01 -7.75
CA THR A 334 -8.01 15.06 -7.59
C THR A 334 -8.17 16.01 -8.77
N ALA A 335 -8.76 17.18 -8.53
CA ALA A 335 -8.93 18.23 -9.56
C ALA A 335 -7.58 18.83 -10.00
#